data_c3bdf0df76b0ced6a87b63629a2262a4
#
_entry.id   c3bdf0df76b0ced6a87b63629a2262a4
#
_cell.length_a   1.000
_cell.length_b   1.000
_cell.length_c   1.000
_cell.angle_alpha   90.00
_cell.angle_beta   90.00
_cell.angle_gamma   90.00
#
_symmetry.space_group_name_H-M   'P 1'
#
loop_
_entity.id
_entity.type
_entity.pdbx_description
1 polymer ?
#
loop_
_entity_poly.entity_id
_entity_poly.type
_entity_poly.pdbx_seq_one_letter_code
_entity_poly.pdbx_strand_id
1 'polypeptide(L)'
;MAAATVYLKFNHPKEFFLALLQMSKFEPDPIAEISKIHKELVHFNIELLRPDVIKSEDDFTIEGDNIRFGLSSIKGISTSALEKFSHFRDSASNKFQVFQASTEAGINLGALSALIQAGALDVGDSSSRSRLVVECQLWKILTPRERLIALKFAEEGEQDLIKVINEMKVKVDDEGKRYIKDTRIETMRKRFAGYKKIYDINSRSEDFANWYYENELLGYTHGVSIRDIFVNRNPELVQISQVKNSRPRTKVAFAGTIIDSTGVKVSQKGNEYIKFEVSDETGIIDVLLFNSKRGNSIQSCID
;
A
#
# COMPACT_ATOMS: atom_id res chain seq x y z
N MET A 1 -8.95 -8.37 -36.89
CA MET A 1 -8.38 -7.93 -35.59
C MET A 1 -8.19 -9.09 -34.60
N ALA A 2 -9.18 -9.93 -34.27
CA ALA A 2 -9.02 -11.03 -33.31
C ALA A 2 -7.85 -11.99 -33.59
N ALA A 3 -7.62 -12.41 -34.81
CA ALA A 3 -6.50 -13.30 -35.16
C ALA A 3 -5.12 -12.67 -34.91
N ALA A 4 -4.95 -11.37 -35.20
CA ALA A 4 -3.71 -10.68 -34.94
C ALA A 4 -3.45 -10.52 -33.42
N THR A 5 -4.49 -10.23 -32.64
CA THR A 5 -4.41 -10.13 -31.17
C THR A 5 -4.00 -11.47 -30.55
N VAL A 6 -4.61 -12.57 -31.00
CA VAL A 6 -4.25 -13.93 -30.53
C VAL A 6 -2.81 -14.25 -30.93
N TYR A 7 -2.41 -13.97 -32.17
CA TYR A 7 -1.03 -14.20 -32.63
C TYR A 7 0.00 -13.47 -31.76
N LEU A 8 -0.20 -12.16 -31.52
CA LEU A 8 0.70 -11.34 -30.70
C LEU A 8 0.77 -11.86 -29.26
N LYS A 9 -0.37 -12.20 -28.66
CA LYS A 9 -0.41 -12.70 -27.29
C LYS A 9 0.41 -13.98 -27.09
N PHE A 10 0.42 -14.90 -28.08
CA PHE A 10 1.15 -16.18 -27.94
C PHE A 10 2.58 -16.14 -28.45
N ASN A 11 2.89 -15.32 -29.45
CA ASN A 11 4.24 -15.26 -30.03
C ASN A 11 5.10 -14.12 -29.46
N HIS A 12 4.48 -13.04 -28.95
CA HIS A 12 5.12 -11.87 -28.37
C HIS A 12 4.44 -11.46 -27.06
N PRO A 13 4.34 -12.36 -26.07
CA PRO A 13 3.53 -12.10 -24.88
C PRO A 13 4.03 -10.91 -24.07
N LYS A 14 5.33 -10.69 -23.93
CA LYS A 14 5.88 -9.54 -23.16
C LYS A 14 5.43 -8.21 -23.76
N GLU A 15 5.63 -8.03 -25.06
CA GLU A 15 5.26 -6.81 -25.77
C GLU A 15 3.75 -6.62 -25.80
N PHE A 16 2.99 -7.70 -25.93
CA PHE A 16 1.54 -7.67 -25.91
C PHE A 16 1.01 -7.20 -24.55
N PHE A 17 1.48 -7.82 -23.46
CA PHE A 17 1.03 -7.44 -22.12
C PHE A 17 1.58 -6.08 -21.67
N LEU A 18 2.79 -5.70 -22.10
CA LEU A 18 3.29 -4.36 -21.90
C LEU A 18 2.33 -3.30 -22.51
N ALA A 19 1.93 -3.51 -23.76
CA ALA A 19 0.99 -2.60 -24.42
C ALA A 19 -0.35 -2.52 -23.70
N LEU A 20 -0.90 -3.66 -23.21
CA LEU A 20 -2.14 -3.67 -22.43
C LEU A 20 -2.00 -2.89 -21.11
N LEU A 21 -0.90 -3.11 -20.38
CA LEU A 21 -0.61 -2.39 -19.13
C LEU A 21 -0.47 -0.88 -19.36
N GLN A 22 0.24 -0.48 -20.42
CA GLN A 22 0.37 0.95 -20.79
C GLN A 22 -0.97 1.58 -21.20
N MET A 23 -1.87 0.79 -21.77
CA MET A 23 -3.22 1.25 -22.14
C MET A 23 -4.20 1.28 -20.97
N SER A 24 -3.92 0.58 -19.87
CA SER A 24 -4.81 0.50 -18.71
C SER A 24 -5.17 1.87 -18.12
N LYS A 25 -4.28 2.86 -18.23
CA LYS A 25 -4.50 4.24 -17.77
C LYS A 25 -5.66 4.96 -18.45
N PHE A 26 -6.14 4.45 -19.59
CA PHE A 26 -7.28 5.01 -20.31
C PHE A 26 -8.60 4.30 -19.98
N GLU A 27 -8.55 3.22 -19.19
CA GLU A 27 -9.74 2.50 -18.74
C GLU A 27 -10.46 3.25 -17.60
N PRO A 28 -11.77 3.06 -17.43
CA PRO A 28 -12.52 3.69 -16.34
C PRO A 28 -11.97 3.36 -14.93
N ASP A 29 -11.46 2.15 -14.75
CA ASP A 29 -10.78 1.69 -13.55
C ASP A 29 -9.43 1.04 -13.91
N PRO A 30 -8.36 1.85 -13.97
CA PRO A 30 -7.02 1.40 -14.32
C PRO A 30 -6.52 0.28 -13.39
N ILE A 31 -6.79 0.38 -12.10
CA ILE A 31 -6.31 -0.57 -11.08
C ILE A 31 -6.98 -1.94 -11.27
N ALA A 32 -8.29 -1.96 -11.51
CA ALA A 32 -9.00 -3.21 -11.79
C ALA A 32 -8.50 -3.86 -13.10
N GLU A 33 -8.15 -3.06 -14.12
CA GLU A 33 -7.62 -3.58 -15.37
C GLU A 33 -6.21 -4.16 -15.19
N ILE A 34 -5.32 -3.47 -14.46
CA ILE A 34 -3.99 -4.00 -14.10
C ILE A 34 -4.13 -5.33 -13.34
N SER A 35 -5.08 -5.43 -12.40
CA SER A 35 -5.34 -6.67 -11.67
C SER A 35 -5.72 -7.83 -12.58
N LYS A 36 -6.55 -7.60 -13.60
CA LYS A 36 -6.92 -8.62 -14.59
C LYS A 36 -5.71 -9.04 -15.43
N ILE A 37 -4.95 -8.09 -15.94
CA ILE A 37 -3.75 -8.35 -16.74
C ILE A 37 -2.73 -9.13 -15.91
N HIS A 38 -2.50 -8.75 -14.64
CA HIS A 38 -1.60 -9.46 -13.73
C HIS A 38 -1.96 -10.94 -13.59
N LYS A 39 -3.25 -11.27 -13.45
CA LYS A 39 -3.73 -12.68 -13.38
C LYS A 39 -3.44 -13.46 -14.64
N GLU A 40 -3.47 -12.82 -15.80
CA GLU A 40 -3.13 -13.45 -17.07
C GLU A 40 -1.62 -13.65 -17.25
N LEU A 41 -0.77 -12.72 -16.81
CA LEU A 41 0.68 -12.78 -16.90
C LEU A 41 1.25 -14.06 -16.29
N VAL A 42 0.67 -14.55 -15.19
CA VAL A 42 1.07 -15.80 -14.52
C VAL A 42 1.04 -17.00 -15.47
N HIS A 43 0.08 -17.07 -16.40
CA HIS A 43 -0.03 -18.16 -17.38
C HIS A 43 1.06 -18.12 -18.46
N PHE A 44 1.76 -17.02 -18.59
CA PHE A 44 2.86 -16.81 -19.53
C PHE A 44 4.24 -16.81 -18.85
N ASN A 45 4.31 -17.08 -17.54
CA ASN A 45 5.51 -16.99 -16.71
C ASN A 45 6.19 -15.62 -16.79
N ILE A 46 5.40 -14.56 -16.91
CA ILE A 46 5.86 -13.16 -16.86
C ILE A 46 5.47 -12.60 -15.50
N GLU A 47 6.43 -12.09 -14.76
CA GLU A 47 6.19 -11.42 -13.49
C GLU A 47 5.98 -9.92 -13.72
N LEU A 48 5.01 -9.34 -13.01
CA LEU A 48 4.88 -7.89 -12.90
C LEU A 48 5.71 -7.45 -11.69
N LEU A 49 6.91 -6.94 -11.95
CA LEU A 49 7.86 -6.53 -10.92
C LEU A 49 7.36 -5.30 -10.16
N ARG A 50 7.68 -5.22 -8.86
CA ARG A 50 7.31 -4.09 -7.99
C ARG A 50 7.75 -2.75 -8.57
N PRO A 51 6.99 -1.67 -8.32
CA PRO A 51 7.52 -0.33 -8.55
C PRO A 51 8.80 -0.13 -7.70
N ASP A 52 9.76 0.56 -8.25
CA ASP A 52 11.04 0.87 -7.63
C ASP A 52 11.42 2.30 -8.03
N VAL A 53 11.61 3.18 -7.06
CA VAL A 53 11.87 4.60 -7.33
C VAL A 53 13.16 4.82 -8.15
N ILE A 54 14.10 3.87 -8.12
CA ILE A 54 15.38 3.94 -8.86
C ILE A 54 15.22 3.34 -10.25
N LYS A 55 14.58 2.17 -10.36
CA LYS A 55 14.55 1.36 -11.60
C LYS A 55 13.32 1.61 -12.48
N SER A 56 12.19 1.96 -11.86
CA SER A 56 10.96 2.16 -12.62
C SER A 56 11.00 3.46 -13.42
N GLU A 57 10.57 3.38 -14.66
CA GLU A 57 10.24 4.54 -15.47
C GLU A 57 8.84 5.07 -15.13
N ASP A 58 8.42 6.13 -15.81
CA ASP A 58 7.09 6.70 -15.62
C ASP A 58 5.99 5.70 -16.02
N ASP A 59 6.18 4.97 -17.14
CA ASP A 59 5.25 3.96 -17.63
C ASP A 59 5.85 2.55 -17.44
N PHE A 60 5.06 1.51 -17.65
CA PHE A 60 5.54 0.13 -17.63
C PHE A 60 6.66 -0.10 -18.65
N THR A 61 7.67 -0.90 -18.29
CA THR A 61 8.83 -1.24 -19.15
C THR A 61 9.19 -2.72 -19.05
N ILE A 62 9.81 -3.26 -20.10
CA ILE A 62 10.36 -4.62 -20.07
C ILE A 62 11.68 -4.59 -19.29
N GLU A 63 11.81 -5.49 -18.31
CA GLU A 63 13.02 -5.73 -17.55
C GLU A 63 13.36 -7.23 -17.61
N GLY A 64 14.27 -7.61 -18.50
CA GLY A 64 14.61 -9.02 -18.77
C GLY A 64 13.40 -9.78 -19.35
N ASP A 65 12.98 -10.83 -18.67
CA ASP A 65 11.80 -11.62 -19.05
C ASP A 65 10.50 -11.15 -18.38
N ASN A 66 10.55 -10.10 -17.60
CA ASN A 66 9.47 -9.57 -16.79
C ASN A 66 9.06 -8.16 -17.23
N ILE A 67 8.02 -7.62 -16.62
CA ILE A 67 7.57 -6.24 -16.83
C ILE A 67 7.71 -5.48 -15.50
N ARG A 68 8.38 -4.33 -15.53
CA ARG A 68 8.50 -3.42 -14.39
C ARG A 68 7.29 -2.51 -14.30
N PHE A 69 6.71 -2.36 -13.11
CA PHE A 69 5.60 -1.45 -12.84
C PHE A 69 6.01 0.02 -13.03
N GLY A 70 5.21 0.78 -13.78
CA GLY A 70 5.44 2.20 -14.03
C GLY A 70 4.96 3.08 -12.86
N LEU A 71 5.73 4.09 -12.47
CA LEU A 71 5.40 4.95 -11.32
C LEU A 71 4.12 5.75 -11.53
N SER A 72 3.77 6.14 -12.77
CA SER A 72 2.53 6.89 -13.08
C SER A 72 1.27 6.06 -12.87
N SER A 73 1.39 4.74 -12.88
CA SER A 73 0.26 3.82 -12.71
C SER A 73 -0.06 3.51 -11.25
N ILE A 74 0.77 3.97 -10.31
CA ILE A 74 0.46 3.91 -8.88
C ILE A 74 -0.68 4.89 -8.59
N LYS A 75 -1.77 4.39 -7.99
CA LYS A 75 -2.93 5.22 -7.64
C LYS A 75 -2.52 6.39 -6.74
N GLY A 76 -2.92 7.59 -7.12
CA GLY A 76 -2.60 8.81 -6.36
C GLY A 76 -1.29 9.50 -6.73
N ILE A 77 -0.54 8.97 -7.70
CA ILE A 77 0.65 9.61 -8.26
C ILE A 77 0.23 10.41 -9.51
N SER A 78 0.54 11.70 -9.52
CA SER A 78 0.32 12.57 -10.69
C SER A 78 1.58 12.71 -11.51
N THR A 79 1.44 12.98 -12.81
CA THR A 79 2.56 13.28 -13.71
C THR A 79 3.45 14.40 -13.16
N SER A 80 2.84 15.45 -12.62
CA SER A 80 3.57 16.56 -11.98
C SER A 80 4.36 16.14 -10.72
N ALA A 81 3.95 15.08 -10.02
CA ALA A 81 4.73 14.52 -8.92
C ALA A 81 5.94 13.74 -9.46
N LEU A 82 5.77 12.98 -10.54
CA LEU A 82 6.85 12.21 -11.18
C LEU A 82 7.96 13.09 -11.73
N GLU A 83 7.62 14.16 -12.44
CA GLU A 83 8.61 15.14 -12.90
C GLU A 83 9.50 15.65 -11.76
N LYS A 84 8.92 15.87 -10.58
CA LYS A 84 9.64 16.29 -9.39
C LYS A 84 10.49 15.17 -8.78
N PHE A 85 10.05 13.92 -8.86
CA PHE A 85 10.82 12.77 -8.39
C PHE A 85 12.07 12.52 -9.21
N SER A 86 12.04 12.75 -10.52
CA SER A 86 13.20 12.55 -11.41
C SER A 86 14.41 13.39 -11.00
N HIS A 87 14.19 14.56 -10.37
CA HIS A 87 15.27 15.48 -9.97
C HIS A 87 16.11 15.01 -8.78
N PHE A 88 15.63 14.10 -7.96
CA PHE A 88 16.39 13.65 -6.78
C PHE A 88 16.60 12.15 -6.68
N ARG A 89 16.12 11.38 -7.66
CA ARG A 89 16.24 9.92 -7.75
C ARG A 89 17.67 9.45 -7.50
N ASP A 90 18.66 10.13 -8.08
CA ASP A 90 20.06 9.76 -8.04
C ASP A 90 20.86 10.41 -6.92
N SER A 91 20.27 11.36 -6.18
CA SER A 91 21.00 12.19 -5.20
C SER A 91 20.75 11.82 -3.74
N ALA A 92 19.74 11.01 -3.46
CA ALA A 92 19.35 10.67 -2.09
C ALA A 92 19.99 9.36 -1.63
N SER A 93 20.86 9.44 -0.62
CA SER A 93 21.57 8.28 -0.05
C SER A 93 20.88 7.68 1.19
N ASN A 94 19.92 8.39 1.79
CA ASN A 94 19.13 7.92 2.92
C ASN A 94 17.72 8.52 2.92
N LYS A 95 16.82 7.94 3.73
CA LYS A 95 15.41 8.36 3.78
C LYS A 95 15.19 9.83 4.17
N PHE A 96 16.03 10.43 5.01
CA PHE A 96 15.88 11.83 5.38
C PHE A 96 16.21 12.77 4.23
N GLN A 97 17.18 12.40 3.39
CA GLN A 97 17.46 13.12 2.14
C GLN A 97 16.30 12.98 1.16
N VAL A 98 15.67 11.81 1.04
CA VAL A 98 14.45 11.62 0.24
C VAL A 98 13.32 12.51 0.76
N PHE A 99 13.11 12.58 2.08
CA PHE A 99 12.08 13.45 2.67
C PHE A 99 12.38 14.94 2.44
N GLN A 100 13.63 15.35 2.57
CA GLN A 100 14.07 16.72 2.32
C GLN A 100 13.89 17.09 0.84
N ALA A 101 14.43 16.29 -0.06
CA ALA A 101 14.32 16.51 -1.49
C ALA A 101 12.86 16.55 -1.98
N SER A 102 12.02 15.64 -1.46
CA SER A 102 10.58 15.65 -1.74
C SER A 102 9.89 16.93 -1.26
N THR A 103 10.36 17.48 -0.14
CA THR A 103 9.83 18.74 0.41
C THR A 103 10.26 19.94 -0.43
N GLU A 104 11.51 20.00 -0.84
CA GLU A 104 12.07 21.05 -1.70
C GLU A 104 11.44 21.05 -3.09
N ALA A 105 11.24 19.86 -3.66
CA ALA A 105 10.52 19.69 -4.92
C ALA A 105 9.02 20.00 -4.83
N GLY A 106 8.47 20.19 -3.62
CA GLY A 106 7.06 20.47 -3.41
C GLY A 106 6.15 19.28 -3.71
N ILE A 107 6.64 18.05 -3.49
CA ILE A 107 5.84 16.83 -3.63
C ILE A 107 4.85 16.77 -2.47
N ASN A 108 3.59 16.47 -2.77
CA ASN A 108 2.60 16.36 -1.73
C ASN A 108 2.80 15.09 -0.88
N LEU A 109 2.34 15.14 0.37
CA LEU A 109 2.51 14.05 1.33
C LEU A 109 1.78 12.77 0.89
N GLY A 110 0.63 12.91 0.22
CA GLY A 110 -0.14 11.77 -0.27
C GLY A 110 0.64 10.98 -1.33
N ALA A 111 1.25 11.65 -2.31
CA ALA A 111 2.04 11.00 -3.34
C ALA A 111 3.27 10.27 -2.75
N LEU A 112 4.00 10.91 -1.82
CA LEU A 112 5.13 10.25 -1.18
C LEU A 112 4.69 9.06 -0.32
N SER A 113 3.58 9.19 0.41
CA SER A 113 3.00 8.06 1.17
C SER A 113 2.55 6.92 0.25
N ALA A 114 1.96 7.22 -0.90
CA ALA A 114 1.57 6.20 -1.89
C ALA A 114 2.78 5.44 -2.44
N LEU A 115 3.89 6.12 -2.75
CA LEU A 115 5.15 5.45 -3.17
C LEU A 115 5.69 4.52 -2.09
N ILE A 116 5.71 4.97 -0.83
CA ILE A 116 6.16 4.13 0.30
C ILE A 116 5.24 2.91 0.45
N GLN A 117 3.93 3.12 0.46
CA GLN A 117 2.94 2.06 0.65
C GLN A 117 2.90 1.07 -0.52
N ALA A 118 3.16 1.52 -1.74
CA ALA A 118 3.31 0.67 -2.92
C ALA A 118 4.62 -0.15 -2.91
N GLY A 119 5.53 0.09 -1.96
CA GLY A 119 6.83 -0.59 -1.87
C GLY A 119 7.90 -0.03 -2.81
N ALA A 120 7.67 1.13 -3.44
CA ALA A 120 8.63 1.72 -4.38
C ALA A 120 9.93 2.19 -3.70
N LEU A 121 9.93 2.36 -2.38
CA LEU A 121 11.09 2.77 -1.56
C LEU A 121 11.66 1.63 -0.70
N ASP A 122 11.28 0.38 -0.93
CA ASP A 122 11.79 -0.78 -0.16
C ASP A 122 13.27 -1.08 -0.44
N VAL A 123 13.84 -0.50 -1.47
CA VAL A 123 15.23 -0.73 -1.87
C VAL A 123 16.18 -0.01 -0.92
N GLY A 124 16.88 -0.82 -0.10
CA GLY A 124 17.97 -0.33 0.77
C GLY A 124 17.58 0.16 2.16
N ASP A 125 16.30 0.22 2.52
CA ASP A 125 15.86 0.53 3.90
C ASP A 125 15.19 -0.69 4.55
N SER A 126 15.65 -1.08 5.73
CA SER A 126 15.06 -2.14 6.55
C SER A 126 13.86 -1.68 7.39
N SER A 127 13.46 -0.42 7.28
CA SER A 127 12.33 0.14 8.02
C SER A 127 11.01 -0.38 7.47
N SER A 128 10.02 -0.61 8.34
CA SER A 128 8.66 -0.95 7.92
C SER A 128 8.04 0.19 7.12
N ARG A 129 7.20 -0.12 6.13
CA ARG A 129 6.50 0.90 5.33
C ARG A 129 5.63 1.80 6.19
N SER A 130 4.92 1.22 7.17
CA SER A 130 4.14 2.00 8.15
C SER A 130 5.02 2.97 8.91
N ARG A 131 6.25 2.56 9.26
CA ARG A 131 7.22 3.41 9.92
C ARG A 131 7.70 4.54 9.00
N LEU A 132 8.04 4.22 7.76
CA LEU A 132 8.46 5.23 6.77
C LEU A 132 7.36 6.27 6.51
N VAL A 133 6.09 5.85 6.39
CA VAL A 133 4.96 6.76 6.20
C VAL A 133 4.82 7.71 7.39
N VAL A 134 4.89 7.22 8.62
CA VAL A 134 4.74 8.08 9.80
C VAL A 134 5.93 9.03 9.96
N GLU A 135 7.13 8.61 9.63
CA GLU A 135 8.31 9.48 9.62
C GLU A 135 8.23 10.56 8.54
N CYS A 136 7.76 10.22 7.35
CA CYS A 136 7.48 11.17 6.28
C CYS A 136 6.47 12.24 6.73
N GLN A 137 5.42 11.83 7.43
CA GLN A 137 4.41 12.74 7.99
C GLN A 137 4.99 13.64 9.08
N LEU A 138 5.83 13.09 9.96
CA LEU A 138 6.57 13.87 10.96
C LEU A 138 7.52 14.87 10.31
N TRP A 139 8.24 14.47 9.27
CA TRP A 139 9.13 15.34 8.52
C TRP A 139 8.42 16.59 8.00
N LYS A 140 7.21 16.44 7.48
CA LYS A 140 6.40 17.58 7.01
C LYS A 140 5.96 18.53 8.13
N ILE A 141 5.86 18.05 9.37
CA ILE A 141 5.55 18.88 10.54
C ILE A 141 6.76 19.69 10.98
N LEU A 142 8.00 19.20 10.77
CA LEU A 142 9.23 19.89 11.14
C LEU A 142 9.39 21.22 10.39
N THR A 143 9.89 22.22 11.10
CA THR A 143 10.32 23.49 10.48
C THR A 143 11.62 23.28 9.68
N PRO A 144 11.97 24.19 8.74
CA PRO A 144 13.23 24.08 8.01
C PRO A 144 14.46 23.95 8.92
N ARG A 145 14.52 24.71 10.04
CA ARG A 145 15.60 24.61 11.03
C ARG A 145 15.64 23.22 11.69
N GLU A 146 14.48 22.68 12.10
CA GLU A 146 14.38 21.37 12.73
C GLU A 146 14.81 20.25 11.76
N ARG A 147 14.50 20.37 10.47
CA ARG A 147 14.95 19.43 9.43
C ARG A 147 16.46 19.45 9.24
N LEU A 148 17.08 20.61 9.20
CA LEU A 148 18.53 20.72 9.10
C LEU A 148 19.23 20.07 10.30
N ILE A 149 18.67 20.21 11.50
CA ILE A 149 19.19 19.52 12.69
C ILE A 149 19.00 17.99 12.55
N ALA A 150 17.83 17.53 12.09
CA ALA A 150 17.58 16.11 11.88
C ALA A 150 18.54 15.50 10.84
N LEU A 151 18.89 16.23 9.78
CA LEU A 151 19.90 15.77 8.80
C LEU A 151 21.29 15.59 9.43
N LYS A 152 21.72 16.47 10.34
CA LYS A 152 22.97 16.30 11.07
C LYS A 152 23.00 15.03 11.91
N PHE A 153 21.90 14.72 12.63
CA PHE A 153 21.78 13.46 13.35
C PHE A 153 21.84 12.22 12.43
N ALA A 154 21.29 12.34 11.21
CA ALA A 154 21.38 11.27 10.22
C ALA A 154 22.84 11.06 9.73
N GLU A 155 23.62 12.13 9.57
CA GLU A 155 25.04 12.06 9.24
C GLU A 155 25.85 11.41 10.38
N GLU A 156 25.43 11.57 11.63
CA GLU A 156 26.00 10.92 12.81
C GLU A 156 25.57 9.44 12.95
N GLY A 157 24.72 8.92 12.06
CA GLY A 157 24.32 7.51 11.97
C GLY A 157 22.95 7.19 12.56
N GLU A 158 22.19 8.14 13.12
CA GLU A 158 20.84 7.87 13.62
C GLU A 158 19.82 7.93 12.48
N GLN A 159 19.21 6.80 12.18
CA GLN A 159 18.25 6.63 11.07
C GLN A 159 16.78 6.65 11.54
N ASP A 160 16.50 6.76 12.83
CA ASP A 160 15.14 6.79 13.38
C ASP A 160 14.70 8.23 13.67
N LEU A 161 13.82 8.80 12.84
CA LEU A 161 13.35 10.19 13.00
C LEU A 161 12.64 10.44 14.33
N ILE A 162 11.95 9.45 14.90
CA ILE A 162 11.27 9.60 16.19
C ILE A 162 12.30 9.70 17.31
N LYS A 163 13.38 8.91 17.25
CA LYS A 163 14.49 9.04 18.20
C LYS A 163 15.17 10.38 18.06
N VAL A 164 15.49 10.82 16.82
CA VAL A 164 16.06 12.13 16.54
C VAL A 164 15.21 13.24 17.16
N ILE A 165 13.90 13.24 16.95
CA ILE A 165 13.01 14.25 17.54
C ILE A 165 13.03 14.19 19.07
N ASN A 166 13.09 13.01 19.67
CA ASN A 166 13.15 12.88 21.12
C ASN A 166 14.49 13.41 21.67
N GLU A 167 15.59 13.19 20.99
CA GLU A 167 16.88 13.78 21.35
C GLU A 167 16.89 15.31 21.21
N MET A 168 16.32 15.84 20.13
CA MET A 168 16.17 17.30 19.93
C MET A 168 15.36 18.01 21.02
N LYS A 169 14.48 17.28 21.74
CA LYS A 169 13.73 17.82 22.89
C LYS A 169 14.61 18.02 24.13
N VAL A 170 15.66 17.24 24.26
CA VAL A 170 16.53 17.19 25.44
C VAL A 170 17.85 17.91 25.20
N LYS A 171 18.44 17.73 24.04
CA LYS A 171 19.75 18.33 23.68
C LYS A 171 19.65 19.84 23.49
N VAL A 172 20.75 20.50 23.79
CA VAL A 172 20.95 21.95 23.59
C VAL A 172 22.04 22.19 22.54
N ASP A 173 21.99 23.33 21.89
CA ASP A 173 23.04 23.78 20.98
C ASP A 173 24.25 24.34 21.77
N ASP A 174 25.29 24.77 21.07
CA ASP A 174 26.54 25.30 21.65
C ASP A 174 26.30 26.56 22.49
N GLU A 175 25.17 27.24 22.31
CA GLU A 175 24.74 28.40 23.08
C GLU A 175 23.88 28.02 24.31
N GLY A 176 23.70 26.73 24.59
CA GLY A 176 22.88 26.20 25.68
C GLY A 176 21.38 26.29 25.45
N LYS A 177 20.93 26.52 24.19
CA LYS A 177 19.52 26.64 23.82
C LYS A 177 18.97 25.35 23.30
N ARG A 178 17.80 24.91 23.78
CA ARG A 178 17.13 23.70 23.29
C ARG A 178 16.80 23.79 21.81
N TYR A 179 17.03 22.69 21.08
CA TYR A 179 16.67 22.59 19.67
C TYR A 179 15.16 22.72 19.45
N ILE A 180 14.35 22.15 20.35
CA ILE A 180 12.89 22.24 20.30
C ILE A 180 12.36 22.78 21.65
N LYS A 181 11.57 23.85 21.61
CA LYS A 181 10.91 24.43 22.79
C LYS A 181 9.70 23.63 23.23
N ASP A 182 9.36 23.66 24.52
CA ASP A 182 8.22 22.90 25.08
C ASP A 182 6.88 23.25 24.41
N THR A 183 6.63 24.53 24.11
CA THR A 183 5.44 24.98 23.39
C THR A 183 5.35 24.39 21.97
N ARG A 184 6.47 24.16 21.35
CA ARG A 184 6.57 23.54 20.03
C ARG A 184 6.28 22.05 20.11
N ILE A 185 6.72 21.36 21.17
CA ILE A 185 6.43 19.95 21.41
C ILE A 185 4.91 19.70 21.46
N GLU A 186 4.18 20.54 22.18
CA GLU A 186 2.70 20.43 22.24
C GLU A 186 2.04 20.63 20.88
N THR A 187 2.52 21.58 20.09
CA THR A 187 2.01 21.83 18.73
C THR A 187 2.29 20.62 17.81
N MET A 188 3.49 20.04 17.89
CA MET A 188 3.85 18.85 17.13
C MET A 188 2.97 17.65 17.53
N ARG A 189 2.79 17.43 18.85
CA ARG A 189 1.94 16.35 19.37
C ARG A 189 0.51 16.43 18.84
N LYS A 190 -0.10 17.61 18.86
CA LYS A 190 -1.47 17.81 18.32
C LYS A 190 -1.56 17.53 16.84
N ARG A 191 -0.60 18.01 16.03
CA ARG A 191 -0.58 17.77 14.58
C ARG A 191 -0.31 16.31 14.24
N PHE A 192 0.46 15.63 15.06
CA PHE A 192 0.86 14.24 14.83
C PHE A 192 -0.18 13.22 15.29
N ALA A 193 -1.11 13.57 16.18
CA ALA A 193 -2.02 12.63 16.82
C ALA A 193 -2.83 11.77 15.83
N GLY A 194 -3.32 12.36 14.74
CA GLY A 194 -4.06 11.63 13.69
C GLY A 194 -3.17 10.61 12.97
N TYR A 195 -1.97 11.00 12.60
CA TYR A 195 -1.01 10.12 11.92
C TYR A 195 -0.54 8.98 12.83
N LYS A 196 -0.30 9.29 14.11
CA LYS A 196 0.04 8.27 15.10
C LYS A 196 -1.04 7.19 15.22
N LYS A 197 -2.32 7.58 15.22
CA LYS A 197 -3.42 6.61 15.26
C LYS A 197 -3.40 5.64 14.08
N ILE A 198 -3.17 6.14 12.87
CA ILE A 198 -3.05 5.31 11.66
C ILE A 198 -1.83 4.39 11.76
N TYR A 199 -0.69 4.92 12.20
CA TYR A 199 0.51 4.13 12.41
C TYR A 199 0.30 3.01 13.44
N ASP A 200 -0.34 3.31 14.59
CA ASP A 200 -0.62 2.34 15.64
C ASP A 200 -1.54 1.20 15.16
N ILE A 201 -2.41 1.46 14.19
CA ILE A 201 -3.25 0.44 13.56
C ILE A 201 -2.41 -0.42 12.61
N ASN A 202 -1.70 0.20 11.66
CA ASN A 202 -0.95 -0.49 10.61
C ASN A 202 0.20 -1.32 11.18
N SER A 203 0.95 -0.79 12.16
CA SER A 203 2.09 -1.47 12.78
C SER A 203 1.72 -2.71 13.59
N ARG A 204 0.45 -2.90 13.97
CA ARG A 204 -0.02 -4.13 14.64
C ARG A 204 -0.06 -5.34 13.71
N SER A 205 -0.18 -5.13 12.41
CA SER A 205 -0.20 -6.16 11.39
C SER A 205 0.38 -5.57 10.10
N GLU A 206 1.70 -5.39 10.09
CA GLU A 206 2.44 -4.77 8.99
C GLU A 206 2.22 -5.51 7.67
N ASP A 207 2.26 -6.84 7.69
CA ASP A 207 2.03 -7.67 6.50
C ASP A 207 0.64 -7.43 5.90
N PHE A 208 -0.39 -7.30 6.76
CA PHE A 208 -1.74 -6.99 6.29
C PHE A 208 -1.83 -5.55 5.75
N ALA A 209 -1.19 -4.59 6.40
CA ALA A 209 -1.17 -3.21 5.93
C ALA A 209 -0.46 -3.12 4.56
N ASN A 210 0.68 -3.78 4.39
CA ASN A 210 1.41 -3.85 3.12
C ASN A 210 0.56 -4.51 2.02
N TRP A 211 -0.04 -5.65 2.31
CA TRP A 211 -0.95 -6.35 1.41
C TRP A 211 -2.13 -5.45 0.98
N TYR A 212 -2.77 -4.78 1.94
CA TYR A 212 -3.90 -3.90 1.68
C TYR A 212 -3.54 -2.74 0.77
N TYR A 213 -2.44 -2.03 1.08
CA TYR A 213 -2.03 -0.88 0.28
C TYR A 213 -1.50 -1.28 -1.09
N GLU A 214 -0.77 -2.38 -1.23
CA GLU A 214 -0.37 -2.88 -2.55
C GLU A 214 -1.61 -3.16 -3.42
N ASN A 215 -2.60 -3.85 -2.89
CA ASN A 215 -3.83 -4.15 -3.62
C ASN A 215 -4.58 -2.87 -4.03
N GLU A 216 -4.70 -1.89 -3.13
CA GLU A 216 -5.36 -0.61 -3.39
C GLU A 216 -4.61 0.28 -4.39
N LEU A 217 -3.29 0.27 -4.36
CA LEU A 217 -2.45 1.19 -5.13
C LEU A 217 -1.98 0.61 -6.46
N LEU A 218 -1.79 -0.71 -6.54
CA LEU A 218 -1.22 -1.41 -7.69
C LEU A 218 -2.23 -2.35 -8.37
N GLY A 219 -3.30 -2.78 -7.67
CA GLY A 219 -4.27 -3.78 -8.14
C GLY A 219 -3.82 -5.23 -7.95
N TYR A 220 -2.67 -5.45 -7.34
CA TYR A 220 -2.15 -6.78 -7.01
C TYR A 220 -1.17 -6.70 -5.85
N THR A 221 -0.78 -7.86 -5.31
CA THR A 221 0.12 -7.94 -4.15
C THR A 221 1.36 -8.76 -4.49
N HIS A 222 2.48 -8.42 -3.90
CA HIS A 222 3.73 -9.14 -4.06
C HIS A 222 3.93 -10.18 -2.96
N GLY A 223 3.81 -11.45 -3.33
CA GLY A 223 4.40 -12.58 -2.61
C GLY A 223 3.60 -13.16 -1.45
N VAL A 224 2.76 -12.41 -0.74
CA VAL A 224 2.03 -12.91 0.42
C VAL A 224 0.53 -12.81 0.18
N SER A 225 -0.19 -13.92 0.28
CA SER A 225 -1.65 -13.93 0.19
C SER A 225 -2.27 -13.49 1.51
N ILE A 226 -3.50 -12.96 1.47
CA ILE A 226 -4.24 -12.63 2.70
C ILE A 226 -4.42 -13.87 3.59
N ARG A 227 -4.57 -15.04 2.98
CA ARG A 227 -4.60 -16.33 3.68
C ARG A 227 -3.33 -16.55 4.50
N ASP A 228 -2.16 -16.35 3.90
CA ASP A 228 -0.86 -16.62 4.54
C ASP A 228 -0.57 -15.65 5.67
N ILE A 229 -1.04 -14.41 5.59
CA ILE A 229 -0.96 -13.42 6.68
C ILE A 229 -1.71 -13.94 7.93
N PHE A 230 -2.84 -14.62 7.74
CA PHE A 230 -3.69 -15.05 8.86
C PHE A 230 -3.59 -16.55 9.19
N VAL A 231 -2.80 -17.33 8.45
CA VAL A 231 -2.67 -18.79 8.66
C VAL A 231 -2.24 -19.17 10.08
N ASN A 232 -1.42 -18.37 10.71
CA ASN A 232 -0.99 -18.58 12.12
C ASN A 232 -2.16 -18.44 13.11
N ARG A 233 -3.22 -17.69 12.77
CA ARG A 233 -4.42 -17.55 13.60
C ARG A 233 -5.42 -18.68 13.36
N ASN A 234 -5.48 -19.18 12.14
CA ASN A 234 -6.33 -20.31 11.75
C ASN A 234 -5.67 -21.10 10.60
N PRO A 235 -5.06 -22.27 10.89
CA PRO A 235 -4.41 -23.10 9.87
C PRO A 235 -5.37 -23.68 8.81
N GLU A 236 -6.68 -23.70 9.10
CA GLU A 236 -7.70 -24.22 8.18
C GLU A 236 -8.16 -23.23 7.13
N LEU A 237 -7.56 -22.02 7.09
CA LEU A 237 -7.91 -21.01 6.08
C LEU A 237 -7.64 -21.54 4.66
N VAL A 238 -8.64 -21.35 3.79
CA VAL A 238 -8.56 -21.65 2.36
C VAL A 238 -8.76 -20.40 1.53
N GLN A 239 -8.34 -20.40 0.29
CA GLN A 239 -8.58 -19.32 -0.67
C GLN A 239 -10.02 -19.32 -1.17
N ILE A 240 -10.55 -18.17 -1.58
CA ILE A 240 -11.93 -18.04 -2.11
C ILE A 240 -12.17 -18.94 -3.33
N SER A 241 -11.17 -19.12 -4.19
CA SER A 241 -11.26 -20.09 -5.31
C SER A 241 -11.55 -21.52 -4.85
N GLN A 242 -10.96 -21.95 -3.75
CA GLN A 242 -11.19 -23.27 -3.15
C GLN A 242 -12.58 -23.35 -2.49
N VAL A 243 -13.05 -22.25 -1.86
CA VAL A 243 -14.42 -22.17 -1.32
C VAL A 243 -15.45 -22.40 -2.42
N LYS A 244 -15.29 -21.76 -3.59
CA LYS A 244 -16.21 -21.91 -4.74
C LYS A 244 -16.29 -23.34 -5.27
N ASN A 245 -15.21 -24.10 -5.12
CA ASN A 245 -15.12 -25.50 -5.55
C ASN A 245 -15.54 -26.50 -4.45
N SER A 246 -15.87 -26.01 -3.25
CA SER A 246 -16.26 -26.85 -2.12
C SER A 246 -17.67 -27.41 -2.33
N ARG A 247 -17.93 -28.59 -1.74
CA ARG A 247 -19.29 -29.20 -1.77
C ARG A 247 -20.26 -28.31 -0.97
N PRO A 248 -21.54 -28.24 -1.40
CA PRO A 248 -22.57 -27.53 -0.63
C PRO A 248 -22.62 -28.02 0.84
N ARG A 249 -22.83 -27.09 1.77
CA ARG A 249 -22.90 -27.33 3.22
C ARG A 249 -21.57 -27.71 3.89
N THR A 250 -20.43 -27.58 3.21
CA THR A 250 -19.12 -27.73 3.84
C THR A 250 -18.84 -26.50 4.70
N LYS A 251 -18.35 -26.72 5.91
CA LYS A 251 -17.81 -25.62 6.73
C LYS A 251 -16.43 -25.26 6.20
N VAL A 252 -16.22 -23.99 5.92
CA VAL A 252 -14.94 -23.47 5.44
C VAL A 252 -14.58 -22.21 6.23
N ALA A 253 -13.29 -21.97 6.41
CA ALA A 253 -12.74 -20.73 6.92
C ALA A 253 -11.89 -20.08 5.82
N PHE A 254 -12.08 -18.80 5.58
CA PHE A 254 -11.28 -18.04 4.62
C PHE A 254 -11.03 -16.62 5.15
N ALA A 255 -10.02 -15.94 4.65
CA ALA A 255 -9.74 -14.55 4.91
C ALA A 255 -9.95 -13.75 3.62
N GLY A 256 -10.47 -12.53 3.75
CA GLY A 256 -10.69 -11.64 2.62
C GLY A 256 -11.04 -10.24 3.10
N THR A 257 -11.06 -9.28 2.18
CA THR A 257 -11.51 -7.91 2.42
C THR A 257 -12.95 -7.74 1.97
N ILE A 258 -13.74 -6.99 2.72
CA ILE A 258 -15.08 -6.60 2.33
C ILE A 258 -14.97 -5.47 1.32
N ILE A 259 -15.41 -5.72 0.08
CA ILE A 259 -15.40 -4.73 -1.01
C ILE A 259 -16.75 -4.02 -1.16
N ASP A 260 -17.83 -4.68 -0.76
CA ASP A 260 -19.17 -4.08 -0.71
C ASP A 260 -20.00 -4.73 0.39
N SER A 261 -20.98 -3.98 0.90
CA SER A 261 -21.95 -4.50 1.86
C SER A 261 -23.33 -3.90 1.62
N THR A 262 -24.35 -4.71 1.72
CA THR A 262 -25.73 -4.21 1.75
C THR A 262 -26.07 -3.85 3.20
N GLY A 263 -26.89 -2.84 3.41
CA GLY A 263 -27.53 -2.62 4.72
C GLY A 263 -28.37 -3.84 5.15
N VAL A 264 -28.88 -3.80 6.38
CA VAL A 264 -29.78 -4.86 6.91
C VAL A 264 -30.98 -5.04 5.97
N LYS A 265 -31.18 -6.26 5.49
CA LYS A 265 -32.31 -6.68 4.65
C LYS A 265 -33.13 -7.76 5.35
N VAL A 266 -34.40 -7.89 4.95
CA VAL A 266 -35.29 -8.93 5.47
C VAL A 266 -35.57 -9.93 4.36
N SER A 267 -35.34 -11.20 4.64
CA SER A 267 -35.64 -12.31 3.72
C SER A 267 -37.14 -12.52 3.60
N GLN A 268 -37.59 -13.28 2.57
CA GLN A 268 -38.98 -13.66 2.40
C GLN A 268 -39.56 -14.42 3.62
N LYS A 269 -38.72 -15.04 4.43
CA LYS A 269 -39.10 -15.76 5.65
C LYS A 269 -39.06 -14.87 6.91
N GLY A 270 -38.88 -13.55 6.77
CA GLY A 270 -38.83 -12.58 7.87
C GLY A 270 -37.51 -12.55 8.64
N ASN A 271 -36.46 -13.21 8.19
CA ASN A 271 -35.18 -13.19 8.86
C ASN A 271 -34.32 -12.01 8.35
N GLU A 272 -33.75 -11.23 9.26
CA GLU A 272 -32.78 -10.19 8.94
C GLU A 272 -31.45 -10.80 8.50
N TYR A 273 -30.80 -10.17 7.52
CA TYR A 273 -29.49 -10.54 7.06
C TYR A 273 -28.74 -9.34 6.48
N ILE A 274 -27.41 -9.43 6.46
CA ILE A 274 -26.50 -8.55 5.70
C ILE A 274 -25.79 -9.40 4.64
N LYS A 275 -25.67 -8.87 3.44
CA LYS A 275 -24.84 -9.45 2.39
C LYS A 275 -23.53 -8.65 2.30
N PHE A 276 -22.41 -9.36 2.32
CA PHE A 276 -21.07 -8.82 2.06
C PHE A 276 -20.54 -9.41 0.76
N GLU A 277 -19.90 -8.61 -0.05
CA GLU A 277 -19.00 -9.08 -1.07
C GLU A 277 -17.58 -9.10 -0.51
N VAL A 278 -16.96 -10.28 -0.48
CA VAL A 278 -15.64 -10.49 0.11
C VAL A 278 -14.68 -10.95 -0.97
N SER A 279 -13.51 -10.34 -1.05
CA SER A 279 -12.48 -10.67 -2.03
C SER A 279 -11.16 -11.09 -1.40
N ASP A 280 -10.45 -11.98 -2.09
CA ASP A 280 -9.02 -12.24 -1.94
C ASP A 280 -8.34 -12.16 -3.32
N GLU A 281 -7.08 -12.55 -3.42
CA GLU A 281 -6.31 -12.56 -4.69
C GLU A 281 -6.89 -13.53 -5.72
N THR A 282 -7.69 -14.51 -5.27
CA THR A 282 -8.20 -15.61 -6.12
C THR A 282 -9.64 -15.41 -6.58
N GLY A 283 -10.36 -14.43 -6.01
CA GLY A 283 -11.72 -14.13 -6.45
C GLY A 283 -12.57 -13.37 -5.46
N ILE A 284 -13.85 -13.29 -5.77
CA ILE A 284 -14.90 -12.62 -4.97
C ILE A 284 -15.98 -13.64 -4.62
N ILE A 285 -16.51 -13.57 -3.41
CA ILE A 285 -17.62 -14.42 -2.94
C ILE A 285 -18.64 -13.58 -2.16
N ASP A 286 -19.91 -13.92 -2.34
CA ASP A 286 -21.00 -13.37 -1.54
C ASP A 286 -21.12 -14.11 -0.21
N VAL A 287 -21.13 -13.38 0.88
CA VAL A 287 -21.32 -13.88 2.24
C VAL A 287 -22.61 -13.31 2.82
N LEU A 288 -23.51 -14.18 3.27
CA LEU A 288 -24.74 -13.78 3.92
C LEU A 288 -24.62 -14.04 5.43
N LEU A 289 -24.72 -12.99 6.22
CA LEU A 289 -24.74 -13.06 7.68
C LEU A 289 -26.18 -12.96 8.17
N PHE A 290 -26.68 -14.00 8.84
CA PHE A 290 -27.98 -14.02 9.49
C PHE A 290 -27.84 -13.89 11.01
N ASN A 291 -28.84 -13.31 11.68
CA ASN A 291 -28.92 -13.36 13.13
C ASN A 291 -28.98 -14.80 13.64
N SER A 292 -28.15 -15.13 14.62
CA SER A 292 -28.20 -16.44 15.26
C SER A 292 -29.36 -16.48 16.29
N LYS A 293 -29.89 -17.67 16.55
CA LYS A 293 -30.90 -17.89 17.59
C LYS A 293 -30.38 -17.54 19.00
N ARG A 294 -29.06 -17.37 19.18
CA ARG A 294 -28.39 -17.14 20.47
C ARG A 294 -27.82 -15.74 20.63
N GLY A 295 -27.96 -14.85 19.65
CA GLY A 295 -27.44 -13.49 19.71
C GLY A 295 -27.68 -12.70 18.43
N ASN A 296 -27.53 -11.39 18.52
CA ASN A 296 -27.64 -10.46 17.40
C ASN A 296 -26.29 -10.37 16.67
N SER A 297 -26.01 -11.35 15.79
CA SER A 297 -24.76 -11.42 15.03
C SER A 297 -24.59 -10.23 14.07
N ILE A 298 -25.69 -9.64 13.61
CA ILE A 298 -25.67 -8.48 12.72
C ILE A 298 -25.17 -7.25 13.49
N GLN A 299 -25.67 -7.01 14.72
CA GLN A 299 -25.24 -5.86 15.52
C GLN A 299 -23.74 -5.93 15.86
N SER A 300 -23.24 -7.11 16.22
CA SER A 300 -21.81 -7.29 16.52
C SER A 300 -20.85 -7.15 15.33
N CYS A 301 -21.38 -7.06 14.11
CA CYS A 301 -20.59 -6.76 12.90
C CYS A 301 -20.66 -5.28 12.49
N ILE A 302 -21.66 -4.53 12.99
CA ILE A 302 -21.83 -3.11 12.69
C ILE A 302 -21.06 -2.24 13.71
N ASP A 303 -20.96 -2.71 14.97
CA ASP A 303 -20.19 -2.08 16.05
C ASP A 303 -18.68 -2.36 15.91
#